data_779cc2a797970c4938463b8e123f8129
#
_entry.id   779cc2a797970c4938463b8e123f8129
#
_cell.length_a   1.000
_cell.length_b   1.000
_cell.length_c   1.000
_cell.angle_alpha   90.00
_cell.angle_beta   90.00
_cell.angle_gamma   90.00
#
_symmetry.space_group_name_H-M   'P 1'
#
loop_
_entity.id
_entity.type
_entity.pdbx_description
1 polymer ?
#
loop_
_entity_poly.entity_id
_entity_poly.type
_entity_poly.pdbx_seq_one_letter_code
_entity_poly.pdbx_strand_id
1 'polypeptide(L)'
;ESSGSGNQASGILTQTCAVLNDGQLLCWGNNNDGQLGIGNTSSGGVWVPTAVDLGSGRKAISIALSNGASCALLDDQSLKCWGKNNKGQLGLGNSSSNDVLTPHLVTFTGLSKPVKLFGALTAFCALMDNGSVACWGGNIE
;
A
#
# COMPACT_ATOMS: atom_id res chain seq x y z
N GLU A 1 3.09 3.58 -14.21
CA GLU A 1 2.55 4.10 -15.43
C GLU A 1 1.31 3.36 -15.88
N SER A 2 0.26 4.06 -16.16
CA SER A 2 -0.98 3.43 -16.58
C SER A 2 -0.92 3.06 -18.05
N SER A 3 -1.32 1.86 -18.37
CA SER A 3 -1.34 1.42 -19.75
C SER A 3 -2.67 1.67 -20.44
N GLY A 4 -3.70 2.01 -19.71
CA GLY A 4 -5.03 2.20 -20.27
C GLY A 4 -5.79 0.91 -20.53
N SER A 5 -5.17 -0.25 -20.39
CA SER A 5 -5.84 -1.51 -20.62
C SER A 5 -6.06 -2.29 -19.33
N GLY A 6 -6.00 -1.62 -18.20
CA GLY A 6 -6.24 -2.23 -16.92
C GLY A 6 -5.01 -2.49 -16.08
N ASN A 7 -3.85 -2.45 -16.69
CA ASN A 7 -2.60 -2.58 -15.95
C ASN A 7 -2.15 -1.21 -15.50
N GLN A 8 -1.76 -1.11 -14.24
CA GLN A 8 -1.28 0.13 -13.68
C GLN A 8 0.00 -0.15 -12.89
N ALA A 9 0.93 0.78 -12.94
CA ALA A 9 2.17 0.65 -12.20
C ALA A 9 2.46 1.94 -11.46
N SER A 10 3.06 1.82 -10.29
CA SER A 10 3.48 2.94 -9.48
C SER A 10 4.85 2.62 -8.91
N GLY A 11 5.72 3.60 -8.86
CA GLY A 11 7.05 3.39 -8.36
C GLY A 11 7.63 4.64 -7.74
N ILE A 12 8.49 4.42 -6.77
CA ILE A 12 9.32 5.46 -6.19
C ILE A 12 10.72 4.88 -6.06
N LEU A 13 11.63 5.62 -5.43
CA LEU A 13 13.03 5.20 -5.34
C LEU A 13 13.21 3.85 -4.65
N THR A 14 12.29 3.48 -3.76
CA THR A 14 12.49 2.28 -2.94
C THR A 14 11.79 1.06 -3.50
N GLN A 15 10.60 1.19 -4.08
CA GLN A 15 9.87 0.04 -4.57
C GLN A 15 8.96 0.43 -5.73
N THR A 16 8.53 -0.59 -6.47
CA THR A 16 7.60 -0.42 -7.59
C THR A 16 6.55 -1.51 -7.49
N CYS A 17 5.30 -1.17 -7.77
CA CYS A 17 4.21 -2.13 -7.78
C CYS A 17 3.35 -1.93 -9.01
N ALA A 18 2.75 -3.01 -9.48
CA ALA A 18 1.86 -2.99 -10.64
C ALA A 18 0.60 -3.75 -10.29
N VAL A 19 -0.54 -3.16 -10.64
CA VAL A 19 -1.84 -3.82 -10.56
C VAL A 19 -2.18 -4.30 -11.97
N LEU A 20 -2.37 -5.59 -12.12
CA LEU A 20 -2.69 -6.17 -13.41
C LEU A 20 -4.19 -6.11 -13.66
N ASN A 21 -4.60 -6.28 -14.93
CA ASN A 21 -6.03 -6.16 -15.25
C ASN A 21 -6.87 -7.30 -14.69
N ASP A 22 -6.26 -8.38 -14.19
CA ASP A 22 -6.99 -9.40 -13.44
C ASP A 22 -7.03 -9.14 -11.94
N GLY A 23 -6.47 -8.01 -11.50
CA GLY A 23 -6.47 -7.63 -10.09
C GLY A 23 -5.29 -8.15 -9.28
N GLN A 24 -4.37 -8.87 -9.92
CA GLN A 24 -3.18 -9.34 -9.23
C GLN A 24 -2.24 -8.17 -8.97
N LEU A 25 -1.61 -8.15 -7.78
CA LEU A 25 -0.65 -7.12 -7.41
C LEU A 25 0.74 -7.73 -7.39
N LEU A 26 1.65 -7.12 -8.14
CA LEU A 26 3.06 -7.52 -8.16
C LEU A 26 3.90 -6.35 -7.67
N CYS A 27 4.87 -6.64 -6.81
CA CYS A 27 5.79 -5.61 -6.32
C CYS A 27 7.23 -6.10 -6.43
N TRP A 28 8.15 -5.17 -6.59
CA TRP A 28 9.58 -5.47 -6.65
C TRP A 28 10.38 -4.23 -6.26
N GLY A 29 11.65 -4.44 -6.01
CA GLY A 29 12.58 -3.37 -5.62
C GLY A 29 13.09 -3.54 -4.21
N ASN A 30 13.29 -2.44 -3.52
CA ASN A 30 13.81 -2.43 -2.17
C ASN A 30 12.83 -3.11 -1.21
N ASN A 31 13.33 -3.93 -0.32
CA ASN A 31 12.51 -4.64 0.66
C ASN A 31 13.12 -4.58 2.06
N ASN A 32 13.90 -3.56 2.35
CA ASN A 32 14.54 -3.43 3.67
C ASN A 32 13.51 -3.28 4.79
N ASP A 33 12.37 -2.67 4.48
CA ASP A 33 11.32 -2.40 5.46
C ASP A 33 10.11 -3.29 5.25
N GLY A 34 10.22 -4.31 4.40
CA GLY A 34 9.07 -5.17 4.09
C GLY A 34 8.05 -4.51 3.17
N GLN A 35 8.45 -3.47 2.45
CA GLN A 35 7.53 -2.69 1.63
C GLN A 35 6.98 -3.46 0.44
N LEU A 36 7.49 -4.63 0.15
CA LEU A 36 6.94 -5.46 -0.92
C LEU A 36 5.76 -6.33 -0.45
N GLY A 37 5.59 -6.49 0.87
CA GLY A 37 4.44 -7.21 1.40
C GLY A 37 4.49 -8.71 1.19
N ILE A 38 5.67 -9.29 1.03
CA ILE A 38 5.83 -10.70 0.68
C ILE A 38 6.26 -11.56 1.87
N GLY A 39 6.17 -11.02 3.08
CA GLY A 39 6.39 -11.79 4.30
C GLY A 39 7.80 -11.77 4.84
N ASN A 40 8.71 -11.01 4.22
CA ASN A 40 10.10 -10.94 4.68
C ASN A 40 10.70 -9.58 4.34
N THR A 41 11.91 -9.37 4.84
CA THR A 41 12.75 -8.26 4.39
C THR A 41 13.94 -8.84 3.65
N SER A 42 14.55 -8.05 2.77
CA SER A 42 15.76 -8.46 2.08
C SER A 42 16.62 -7.25 1.79
N SER A 43 17.87 -7.32 2.24
CA SER A 43 18.77 -6.16 2.15
C SER A 43 19.22 -5.86 0.72
N GLY A 44 19.16 -6.84 -0.17
CA GLY A 44 19.55 -6.63 -1.57
C GLY A 44 18.38 -6.28 -2.47
N GLY A 45 17.18 -6.26 -1.94
CA GLY A 45 15.99 -6.04 -2.75
C GLY A 45 15.55 -7.31 -3.47
N VAL A 46 14.37 -7.22 -4.06
CA VAL A 46 13.79 -8.29 -4.88
C VAL A 46 13.50 -7.67 -6.24
N TRP A 47 14.22 -8.08 -7.26
CA TRP A 47 14.21 -7.39 -8.54
C TRP A 47 13.41 -8.13 -9.62
N VAL A 48 12.64 -9.14 -9.19
CA VAL A 48 11.69 -9.84 -10.05
C VAL A 48 10.29 -9.52 -9.53
N PRO A 49 9.35 -9.10 -10.38
CA PRO A 49 7.99 -8.85 -9.93
C PRO A 49 7.44 -10.06 -9.17
N THR A 50 6.98 -9.81 -7.95
CA THR A 50 6.57 -10.88 -7.04
C THR A 50 5.15 -10.61 -6.56
N ALA A 51 4.31 -11.64 -6.58
CA ALA A 51 2.91 -11.51 -6.20
C ALA A 51 2.77 -11.20 -4.71
N VAL A 52 1.85 -10.30 -4.40
CA VAL A 52 1.51 -9.93 -3.03
C VAL A 52 0.19 -10.59 -2.68
N ASP A 53 0.15 -11.27 -1.54
CA ASP A 53 -1.07 -11.95 -1.10
C ASP A 53 -1.99 -10.95 -0.41
N LEU A 54 -3.07 -10.59 -1.06
CA LEU A 54 -4.04 -9.62 -0.55
C LEU A 54 -5.19 -10.29 0.20
N GLY A 55 -5.17 -11.61 0.29
CA GLY A 55 -6.25 -12.36 0.88
C GLY A 55 -6.99 -13.18 -0.16
N SER A 56 -7.63 -14.23 0.28
CA SER A 56 -8.30 -15.16 -0.62
C SER A 56 -9.39 -14.46 -1.44
N GLY A 57 -9.28 -14.54 -2.76
CA GLY A 57 -10.27 -13.96 -3.66
C GLY A 57 -10.23 -12.44 -3.78
N ARG A 58 -9.26 -11.78 -3.14
CA ARG A 58 -9.19 -10.32 -3.19
C ARG A 58 -8.37 -9.87 -4.40
N LYS A 59 -8.79 -8.74 -4.96
CA LYS A 59 -8.13 -8.10 -6.09
C LYS A 59 -7.79 -6.67 -5.74
N ALA A 60 -6.63 -6.20 -6.16
CA ALA A 60 -6.27 -4.81 -6.03
C ALA A 60 -6.94 -4.00 -7.14
N ILE A 61 -7.44 -2.82 -6.80
CA ILE A 61 -7.94 -1.87 -7.80
C ILE A 61 -7.07 -0.64 -7.89
N SER A 62 -6.29 -0.33 -6.86
CA SER A 62 -5.27 0.71 -6.96
C SER A 62 -4.22 0.51 -5.88
N ILE A 63 -3.10 1.17 -6.06
CA ILE A 63 -1.94 1.06 -5.18
C ILE A 63 -1.39 2.46 -4.95
N ALA A 64 -0.93 2.73 -3.74
CA ALA A 64 -0.21 3.95 -3.41
C ALA A 64 1.06 3.57 -2.66
N LEU A 65 2.13 4.30 -2.91
CA LEU A 65 3.42 4.03 -2.32
C LEU A 65 3.92 5.26 -1.58
N SER A 66 4.60 5.03 -0.47
CA SER A 66 5.38 6.05 0.20
C SER A 66 6.77 5.49 0.42
N ASN A 67 7.64 6.27 1.06
CA ASN A 67 9.01 5.84 1.28
C ASN A 67 9.02 4.70 2.29
N GLY A 68 9.20 3.50 1.80
CA GLY A 68 9.28 2.30 2.62
C GLY A 68 7.95 1.64 2.96
N ALA A 69 6.82 2.16 2.46
CA ALA A 69 5.51 1.60 2.78
C ALA A 69 4.63 1.56 1.55
N SER A 70 3.63 0.71 1.59
CA SER A 70 2.71 0.49 0.47
C SER A 70 1.30 0.30 0.99
N CYS A 71 0.32 0.74 0.21
CA CYS A 71 -1.10 0.53 0.50
C CYS A 71 -1.83 0.14 -0.77
N ALA A 72 -2.80 -0.75 -0.65
CA ALA A 72 -3.63 -1.17 -1.76
C ALA A 72 -5.10 -1.04 -1.41
N LEU A 73 -5.87 -0.50 -2.34
CA LEU A 73 -7.32 -0.46 -2.27
C LEU A 73 -7.84 -1.69 -3.00
N LEU A 74 -8.72 -2.44 -2.34
CA LEU A 74 -9.16 -3.73 -2.84
C LEU A 74 -10.57 -3.67 -3.41
N ASP A 75 -10.96 -4.73 -4.09
CA ASP A 75 -12.24 -4.82 -4.79
C ASP A 75 -13.46 -4.84 -3.87
N ASP A 76 -13.26 -5.13 -2.57
CA ASP A 76 -14.33 -5.06 -1.58
C ASP A 76 -14.34 -3.72 -0.84
N GLN A 77 -13.61 -2.74 -1.34
CA GLN A 77 -13.45 -1.40 -0.76
C GLN A 77 -12.66 -1.37 0.53
N SER A 78 -12.01 -2.47 0.89
CA SER A 78 -11.10 -2.46 2.03
C SER A 78 -9.75 -1.90 1.60
N LEU A 79 -8.98 -1.48 2.59
CA LEU A 79 -7.65 -0.93 2.39
C LEU A 79 -6.67 -1.73 3.22
N LYS A 80 -5.57 -2.15 2.60
CA LYS A 80 -4.50 -2.84 3.32
C LYS A 80 -3.18 -2.13 3.07
N CYS A 81 -2.38 -2.04 4.12
CA CYS A 81 -1.08 -1.37 4.06
C CYS A 81 -0.02 -2.26 4.68
N TRP A 82 1.23 -2.04 4.27
CA TRP A 82 2.36 -2.81 4.79
C TRP A 82 3.66 -2.04 4.59
N GLY A 83 4.72 -2.52 5.24
CA GLY A 83 6.04 -1.91 5.17
C GLY A 83 6.39 -1.15 6.44
N LYS A 84 7.09 -0.08 6.26
CA LYS A 84 7.63 0.72 7.37
C LYS A 84 6.50 1.40 8.15
N ASN A 85 6.59 1.36 9.48
CA ASN A 85 5.52 1.91 10.33
C ASN A 85 6.04 2.78 11.47
N ASN A 86 7.26 3.25 11.40
CA ASN A 86 7.84 4.01 12.50
C ASN A 86 7.20 5.39 12.71
N LYS A 87 6.36 5.83 11.80
CA LYS A 87 5.63 7.10 11.92
C LYS A 87 4.13 6.92 11.83
N GLY A 88 3.66 5.68 12.02
CA GLY A 88 2.24 5.40 11.91
C GLY A 88 1.69 5.46 10.50
N GLN A 89 2.58 5.36 9.49
CA GLN A 89 2.16 5.55 8.10
C GLN A 89 1.27 4.44 7.57
N LEU A 90 1.10 3.36 8.33
CA LEU A 90 0.22 2.28 7.89
C LEU A 90 -1.21 2.43 8.38
N GLY A 91 -1.46 3.42 9.26
CA GLY A 91 -2.84 3.66 9.71
C GLY A 91 -3.38 2.57 10.62
N LEU A 92 -2.51 1.86 11.33
CA LEU A 92 -2.92 0.74 12.18
C LEU A 92 -3.19 1.16 13.61
N GLY A 93 -3.19 2.46 13.88
CA GLY A 93 -3.47 2.98 15.21
C GLY A 93 -2.25 3.08 16.11
N ASN A 94 -1.08 2.77 15.60
CA ASN A 94 0.15 2.84 16.37
C ASN A 94 1.32 3.18 15.46
N SER A 95 2.43 3.56 16.05
CA SER A 95 3.71 3.60 15.37
C SER A 95 4.62 2.63 16.11
N SER A 96 5.48 1.98 15.36
CA SER A 96 6.31 0.93 15.90
C SER A 96 7.62 0.90 15.12
N SER A 97 8.69 0.50 15.80
CA SER A 97 9.93 0.28 15.09
C SER A 97 9.90 -1.00 14.26
N ASN A 98 8.86 -1.81 14.46
CA ASN A 98 8.72 -3.06 13.69
C ASN A 98 7.97 -2.80 12.42
N ASP A 99 8.52 -3.27 11.33
CA ASP A 99 7.88 -3.18 10.03
C ASP A 99 6.79 -4.23 9.91
N VAL A 100 5.81 -3.95 9.06
CA VAL A 100 4.71 -4.88 8.79
C VAL A 100 5.00 -5.53 7.44
N LEU A 101 5.19 -6.83 7.44
CA LEU A 101 5.75 -7.55 6.30
C LEU A 101 4.70 -8.12 5.35
N THR A 102 3.43 -8.09 5.73
CA THR A 102 2.33 -8.58 4.90
C THR A 102 1.20 -7.57 4.95
N PRO A 103 0.31 -7.56 3.93
CA PRO A 103 -0.81 -6.62 3.94
C PRO A 103 -1.69 -6.76 5.18
N HIS A 104 -1.94 -5.64 5.85
CA HIS A 104 -2.79 -5.56 7.04
C HIS A 104 -3.93 -4.59 6.80
N LEU A 105 -5.10 -4.95 7.30
CA LEU A 105 -6.30 -4.16 7.13
C LEU A 105 -6.21 -2.83 7.89
N VAL A 106 -6.53 -1.75 7.21
CA VAL A 106 -6.67 -0.43 7.82
C VAL A 106 -8.15 -0.18 8.04
N THR A 107 -8.53 0.17 9.27
CA THR A 107 -9.93 0.41 9.59
C THR A 107 -10.18 1.90 9.70
N PHE A 108 -11.36 2.31 9.24
CA PHE A 108 -11.81 3.69 9.34
C PHE A 108 -13.03 3.73 10.25
N THR A 109 -13.16 4.82 11.01
CA THR A 109 -14.36 5.02 11.81
C THR A 109 -15.49 5.49 10.88
N GLY A 110 -16.72 5.07 11.20
CA GLY A 110 -17.86 5.46 10.40
C GLY A 110 -18.12 4.50 9.26
N LEU A 111 -19.04 4.88 8.39
CA LEU A 111 -19.54 4.02 7.32
C LEU A 111 -18.93 4.33 5.96
N SER A 112 -18.13 5.41 5.87
CA SER A 112 -17.54 5.79 4.59
C SER A 112 -16.45 4.81 4.20
N LYS A 113 -16.29 4.61 2.90
CA LYS A 113 -15.30 3.72 2.33
C LYS A 113 -14.34 4.49 1.46
N PRO A 114 -13.08 4.08 1.41
CA PRO A 114 -12.12 4.74 0.52
C PRO A 114 -12.42 4.41 -0.94
N VAL A 115 -12.32 5.43 -1.79
CA VAL A 115 -12.51 5.26 -3.23
C VAL A 115 -11.26 5.62 -4.03
N LYS A 116 -10.30 6.31 -3.41
CA LYS A 116 -9.07 6.70 -4.10
C LYS A 116 -7.95 6.84 -3.10
N LEU A 117 -6.74 6.44 -3.49
CA LEU A 117 -5.56 6.49 -2.64
C LEU A 117 -4.53 7.45 -3.18
N PHE A 118 -3.80 8.09 -2.27
CA PHE A 118 -2.67 8.96 -2.58
C PHE A 118 -1.53 8.64 -1.63
N GLY A 119 -0.31 8.63 -2.14
CA GLY A 119 0.88 8.42 -1.32
C GLY A 119 1.75 9.65 -1.31
N ALA A 120 2.43 9.87 -0.20
CA ALA A 120 3.44 10.91 -0.03
C ALA A 120 4.67 10.27 0.62
N LEU A 121 5.66 11.07 0.96
CA LEU A 121 6.93 10.49 1.46
C LEU A 121 6.75 9.65 2.71
N THR A 122 5.95 10.12 3.66
CA THR A 122 5.79 9.41 4.94
C THR A 122 4.33 9.25 5.34
N ALA A 123 3.41 9.42 4.39
CA ALA A 123 1.99 9.44 4.73
C ALA A 123 1.17 8.93 3.55
N PHE A 124 -0.06 8.55 3.85
CA PHE A 124 -1.06 8.19 2.86
C PHE A 124 -2.33 8.99 3.11
N CYS A 125 -3.08 9.21 2.06
CA CYS A 125 -4.39 9.84 2.16
C CYS A 125 -5.37 9.05 1.29
N ALA A 126 -6.62 9.05 1.71
CA ALA A 126 -7.69 8.41 0.95
C ALA A 126 -8.84 9.38 0.78
N LEU A 127 -9.37 9.46 -0.42
CA LEU A 127 -10.64 10.12 -0.67
C LEU A 127 -11.74 9.10 -0.38
N MET A 128 -12.68 9.50 0.46
CA MET A 128 -13.78 8.63 0.88
C MET A 128 -15.01 8.85 0.01
N ASP A 129 -15.91 7.87 0.01
CA ASP A 129 -17.10 7.94 -0.84
C ASP A 129 -18.08 9.05 -0.45
N ASN A 130 -17.95 9.60 0.75
CA ASN A 130 -18.78 10.75 1.18
C ASN A 130 -18.11 12.10 0.85
N GLY A 131 -16.99 12.10 0.14
CA GLY A 131 -16.28 13.30 -0.24
C GLY A 131 -15.25 13.80 0.78
N SER A 132 -15.16 13.18 1.95
CA SER A 132 -14.16 13.55 2.92
C SER A 132 -12.81 12.94 2.57
N VAL A 133 -11.75 13.46 3.19
CA VAL A 133 -10.39 12.96 2.99
C VAL A 133 -9.85 12.51 4.34
N ALA A 134 -9.29 11.31 4.38
CA ALA A 134 -8.62 10.78 5.56
C ALA A 134 -7.15 10.63 5.26
N CYS A 135 -6.29 11.11 6.16
CA CYS A 135 -4.84 10.97 6.00
C CYS A 135 -4.25 10.37 7.27
N TRP A 136 -3.17 9.64 7.10
CA TRP A 136 -2.46 9.04 8.22
C TRP A 136 -0.98 8.93 7.88
N GLY A 137 -0.15 8.78 8.92
CA GLY A 137 1.28 8.62 8.74
C GLY A 137 2.08 9.69 9.44
N GLY A 138 3.24 10.00 8.87
CA GLY A 138 4.13 10.98 9.45
C GLY A 138 3.53 12.37 9.41
N ASN A 139 3.56 13.04 10.54
CA ASN A 139 3.08 14.40 10.66
C ASN A 139 4.26 15.32 10.58
N ILE A 140 4.47 15.90 9.43
CA ILE A 140 5.63 16.75 9.22
C ILE A 140 5.33 18.20 9.55
N GLU A 141 4.17 18.47 9.88
CA GLU A 141 3.69 19.79 10.07
C GLU A 141 4.43 20.80 9.28
#